data_664f1cf2b9647f06faf6b7bbc92b82cb
#
_entry.id   664f1cf2b9647f06faf6b7bbc92b82cb
#
_cell.length_a   1.000
_cell.length_b   1.000
_cell.length_c   1.000
_cell.angle_alpha   90.00
_cell.angle_beta   90.00
_cell.angle_gamma   90.00
#
_symmetry.space_group_name_H-M   'P 1'
#
loop_
_entity.id
_entity.type
_entity.pdbx_description
1 polymer ?
#
loop_
_entity_poly.entity_id
_entity_poly.type
_entity_poly.pdbx_seq_one_letter_code
_entity_poly.pdbx_strand_id
1 'polypeptide(L)'
;MNKSIIYLILNATIASQLLYPWQLFAQDRLTNRPPPLGFSEPPLISRLPIILPDLGDASSGDLSTLDEKKIGERIMREIRKDSEYSNNWLLYDYLNRIGKELVNSARQQKISGAEPTGPFSPQFEFFGVVSSSVNAFALPGGYIGMHTGLIVLAGNESELASVLGHEIGHVTQKHIARGAGQGSSSSVLMLASLLVAALAVKSNPGMAQGLAIGGQALAIQNQLFYSREAEREADRVGFQILQASGYDVAGMPGFFQKLQRSTGLMDSGVPAYVRTHPLTVERIADMQDRARFQEVKKLPQSQEFYLMQSIAKLEQQGSPSILPNTMQYFEVQAQAKEPLKSMQGYYGLALSAIKEKRGNDAEFYLKKAKDLAMQLSASGAPFLKTNVIFEVTQAQIAIVKNNFQQAIDSSNLALKMNPNSKAAGVVLVESLLAAGKVKEATDWLVLKTKYQKDDAIWWNFLAQGYALQNQSSLYHAAVAEKYVCEGALPAAIEQLRIAREESTGNFYQLSELDARKRQLESLYREDIRENGRPPQRP
;
A
#
# COMPACT_ATOMS: atom_id res chain seq x y z
N MET A 1 11.51 -2.00 50.10
CA MET A 1 10.08 -2.31 49.92
C MET A 1 9.96 -3.73 49.40
N ASN A 2 9.27 -4.57 50.13
CA ASN A 2 9.32 -6.03 50.05
C ASN A 2 8.70 -6.60 48.76
N LYS A 3 9.43 -7.52 48.14
CA LYS A 3 8.99 -8.29 46.96
C LYS A 3 7.76 -9.18 47.19
N SER A 4 7.27 -9.28 48.42
CA SER A 4 6.12 -10.11 48.79
C SER A 4 4.74 -9.47 48.54
N ILE A 5 4.66 -8.17 48.25
CA ILE A 5 3.39 -7.47 48.02
C ILE A 5 2.94 -7.56 46.54
N ILE A 6 3.89 -7.78 45.60
CA ILE A 6 3.57 -7.89 44.16
C ILE A 6 2.96 -9.26 43.81
N TYR A 7 3.27 -10.31 44.58
CA TYR A 7 2.70 -11.65 44.37
C TYR A 7 1.27 -11.82 44.90
N LEU A 8 0.80 -10.93 45.78
CA LEU A 8 -0.56 -11.03 46.33
C LEU A 8 -1.61 -10.35 45.43
N ILE A 9 -1.20 -9.41 44.58
CA ILE A 9 -2.12 -8.70 43.66
C ILE A 9 -2.35 -9.47 42.37
N LEU A 10 -1.41 -10.34 41.94
CA LEU A 10 -1.53 -11.14 40.71
C LEU A 10 -2.39 -12.41 40.90
N ASN A 11 -2.59 -12.89 42.13
CA ASN A 11 -3.38 -14.08 42.43
C ASN A 11 -4.86 -13.80 42.77
N ALA A 12 -5.26 -12.54 42.94
CA ALA A 12 -6.64 -12.17 43.23
C ALA A 12 -7.51 -11.96 41.97
N THR A 13 -6.91 -11.88 40.80
CA THR A 13 -7.63 -11.61 39.52
C THR A 13 -7.94 -12.88 38.72
N ILE A 14 -7.44 -14.05 39.09
CA ILE A 14 -7.69 -15.32 38.40
C ILE A 14 -8.78 -16.17 39.05
N ALA A 15 -9.19 -15.84 40.30
CA ALA A 15 -10.16 -16.64 41.06
C ALA A 15 -11.64 -16.22 40.91
N SER A 16 -11.97 -15.21 40.07
CA SER A 16 -13.35 -14.68 39.97
C SER A 16 -14.11 -15.05 38.70
N GLN A 17 -13.60 -15.98 37.88
CA GLN A 17 -14.27 -16.37 36.62
C GLN A 17 -14.70 -17.84 36.52
N LEU A 18 -14.79 -18.57 37.63
CA LEU A 18 -15.26 -19.96 37.63
C LEU A 18 -16.34 -20.20 38.70
N LEU A 19 -17.49 -19.52 38.62
CA LEU A 19 -18.72 -19.94 39.31
C LEU A 19 -19.95 -19.42 38.55
N TYR A 20 -20.41 -20.17 37.57
CA TYR A 20 -21.80 -20.15 37.14
C TYR A 20 -22.44 -21.49 37.47
N PRO A 21 -23.53 -21.52 38.28
CA PRO A 21 -24.21 -22.76 38.65
C PRO A 21 -25.12 -23.23 37.52
N TRP A 22 -25.04 -24.51 37.24
CA TRP A 22 -26.02 -25.27 36.49
C TRP A 22 -27.33 -25.30 37.29
N GLN A 23 -28.42 -24.77 36.76
CA GLN A 23 -29.76 -25.03 37.25
C GLN A 23 -30.50 -25.96 36.26
N LEU A 24 -30.77 -27.11 36.84
CA LEU A 24 -31.61 -28.21 36.46
C LEU A 24 -32.89 -27.86 35.71
N PHE A 25 -33.12 -28.67 34.68
CA PHE A 25 -34.45 -28.95 34.13
C PHE A 25 -35.27 -29.73 35.15
N ALA A 26 -36.41 -29.22 35.55
CA ALA A 26 -37.49 -29.98 36.15
C ALA A 26 -38.63 -30.17 35.14
N GLN A 27 -38.97 -31.42 34.95
CA GLN A 27 -40.11 -31.90 34.16
C GLN A 27 -41.41 -31.43 34.78
N ASP A 28 -42.37 -31.06 33.95
CA ASP A 28 -43.76 -31.29 34.31
C ASP A 28 -44.51 -31.90 33.12
N ARG A 29 -45.08 -33.07 33.36
CA ARG A 29 -45.94 -33.85 32.49
C ARG A 29 -47.41 -33.49 32.80
N LEU A 30 -48.23 -33.66 31.75
CA LEU A 30 -49.68 -33.85 31.74
C LEU A 30 -50.52 -32.60 31.49
N THR A 31 -50.98 -32.47 30.22
CA THR A 31 -52.42 -32.67 29.97
C THR A 31 -52.64 -32.86 28.46
N ASN A 32 -53.19 -34.03 28.11
CA ASN A 32 -53.73 -34.35 26.78
C ASN A 32 -55.07 -33.61 26.56
N ARG A 33 -55.13 -32.73 25.54
CA ARG A 33 -56.34 -32.43 24.79
C ARG A 33 -55.98 -32.00 23.37
N PRO A 34 -56.57 -32.58 22.30
CA PRO A 34 -56.30 -32.14 20.93
C PRO A 34 -56.98 -30.78 20.68
N PRO A 35 -56.32 -29.84 20.01
CA PRO A 35 -56.94 -28.59 19.58
C PRO A 35 -57.76 -28.83 18.30
N PRO A 36 -58.78 -27.97 18.06
CA PRO A 36 -59.63 -28.06 16.88
C PRO A 36 -58.85 -27.67 15.62
N LEU A 37 -59.27 -28.30 14.49
CA LEU A 37 -58.78 -28.04 13.15
C LEU A 37 -59.04 -26.57 12.75
N GLY A 38 -58.07 -25.70 12.94
CA GLY A 38 -58.02 -24.38 12.34
C GLY A 38 -56.99 -24.38 11.23
N PHE A 39 -57.34 -23.89 10.05
CA PHE A 39 -56.43 -23.65 8.95
C PHE A 39 -55.36 -22.66 9.42
N SER A 40 -54.17 -23.15 9.77
CA SER A 40 -53.01 -22.31 10.01
C SER A 40 -52.31 -22.06 8.67
N GLU A 41 -52.13 -20.77 8.33
CA GLU A 41 -51.24 -20.35 7.26
C GLU A 41 -49.88 -20.99 7.46
N PRO A 42 -49.18 -21.41 6.38
CA PRO A 42 -47.83 -21.97 6.50
C PRO A 42 -46.89 -20.92 7.10
N PRO A 43 -45.99 -21.29 7.99
CA PRO A 43 -45.02 -20.37 8.57
C PRO A 43 -44.24 -19.70 7.44
N LEU A 44 -44.12 -18.39 7.52
CA LEU A 44 -43.19 -17.61 6.72
C LEU A 44 -41.78 -18.21 6.93
N ILE A 45 -41.39 -19.09 6.01
CA ILE A 45 -39.99 -19.53 5.88
C ILE A 45 -39.21 -18.25 5.63
N SER A 46 -38.50 -17.79 6.65
CA SER A 46 -37.47 -16.78 6.46
C SER A 46 -36.62 -17.26 5.30
N ARG A 47 -36.71 -16.56 4.17
CA ARG A 47 -35.85 -16.81 3.03
C ARG A 47 -34.44 -16.46 3.50
N LEU A 48 -33.72 -17.46 4.03
CA LEU A 48 -32.27 -17.42 3.99
C LEU A 48 -31.91 -17.11 2.53
N PRO A 49 -31.04 -16.14 2.27
CA PRO A 49 -30.58 -15.95 0.91
C PRO A 49 -30.03 -17.30 0.46
N ILE A 50 -30.67 -17.88 -0.55
CA ILE A 50 -30.13 -19.05 -1.25
C ILE A 50 -28.88 -18.50 -1.90
N ILE A 51 -27.74 -18.71 -1.23
CA ILE A 51 -26.44 -18.60 -1.87
C ILE A 51 -26.44 -19.77 -2.85
N LEU A 52 -26.85 -19.49 -4.08
CA LEU A 52 -26.64 -20.43 -5.18
C LEU A 52 -25.15 -20.72 -5.17
N PRO A 53 -24.72 -21.98 -5.13
CA PRO A 53 -23.31 -22.29 -5.36
C PRO A 53 -22.97 -21.64 -6.70
N ASP A 54 -21.89 -20.88 -6.72
CA ASP A 54 -21.28 -20.36 -7.93
C ASP A 54 -21.05 -21.58 -8.84
N LEU A 55 -21.91 -21.72 -9.85
CA LEU A 55 -21.88 -22.81 -10.82
C LEU A 55 -20.70 -22.61 -11.78
N GLY A 56 -19.53 -22.17 -11.24
CA GLY A 56 -18.30 -21.97 -11.95
C GLY A 56 -18.57 -21.20 -13.23
N ASP A 57 -18.28 -19.93 -13.22
CA ASP A 57 -18.36 -19.08 -14.41
C ASP A 57 -17.86 -19.88 -15.60
N ALA A 58 -18.67 -20.03 -16.64
CA ALA A 58 -18.38 -20.90 -17.80
C ALA A 58 -17.17 -20.43 -18.65
N SER A 59 -16.42 -19.46 -18.16
CA SER A 59 -15.16 -18.98 -18.69
C SER A 59 -14.00 -19.85 -18.18
N SER A 60 -13.94 -21.11 -18.64
CA SER A 60 -12.83 -22.06 -18.38
C SER A 60 -11.45 -21.58 -18.92
N GLY A 61 -11.28 -20.28 -19.12
CA GLY A 61 -10.05 -19.63 -19.55
C GLY A 61 -9.53 -18.57 -18.59
N ASP A 62 -10.27 -18.26 -17.51
CA ASP A 62 -9.87 -17.21 -16.59
C ASP A 62 -8.72 -17.67 -15.67
N LEU A 63 -7.77 -16.78 -15.44
CA LEU A 63 -6.70 -16.99 -14.46
C LEU A 63 -7.29 -17.25 -13.08
N SER A 64 -6.79 -18.30 -12.42
CA SER A 64 -7.15 -18.54 -11.04
C SER A 64 -6.66 -17.39 -10.13
N THR A 65 -7.36 -17.13 -9.04
CA THR A 65 -6.95 -16.12 -8.04
C THR A 65 -5.54 -16.39 -7.48
N LEU A 66 -5.14 -17.67 -7.43
CA LEU A 66 -3.79 -18.06 -7.04
C LEU A 66 -2.75 -17.65 -8.10
N ASP A 67 -3.06 -17.81 -9.39
CA ASP A 67 -2.17 -17.43 -10.47
C ASP A 67 -2.05 -15.91 -10.56
N GLU A 68 -3.16 -15.16 -10.41
CA GLU A 68 -3.13 -13.70 -10.32
C GLU A 68 -2.21 -13.24 -9.18
N LYS A 69 -2.31 -13.87 -8.00
CA LYS A 69 -1.43 -13.56 -6.87
C LYS A 69 0.04 -13.83 -7.19
N LYS A 70 0.37 -15.03 -7.69
CA LYS A 70 1.76 -15.39 -8.07
C LYS A 70 2.34 -14.43 -9.10
N ILE A 71 1.55 -14.08 -10.12
CA ILE A 71 1.96 -13.13 -11.17
C ILE A 71 2.19 -11.74 -10.57
N GLY A 72 1.24 -11.24 -9.78
CA GLY A 72 1.35 -9.94 -9.12
C GLY A 72 2.57 -9.84 -8.21
N GLU A 73 2.84 -10.84 -7.39
CA GLU A 73 4.03 -10.91 -6.54
C GLU A 73 5.33 -10.87 -7.36
N ARG A 74 5.37 -11.57 -8.52
CA ARG A 74 6.52 -11.54 -9.41
C ARG A 74 6.75 -10.14 -9.99
N ILE A 75 5.69 -9.49 -10.48
CA ILE A 75 5.76 -8.14 -11.03
C ILE A 75 6.22 -7.16 -9.94
N MET A 76 5.64 -7.24 -8.76
CA MET A 76 6.00 -6.34 -7.66
C MET A 76 7.45 -6.51 -7.20
N ARG A 77 8.02 -7.71 -7.28
CA ARG A 77 9.45 -7.91 -7.03
C ARG A 77 10.32 -7.10 -7.99
N GLU A 78 9.95 -7.03 -9.25
CA GLU A 78 10.71 -6.23 -10.24
C GLU A 78 10.44 -4.72 -10.06
N ILE A 79 9.19 -4.31 -9.84
CA ILE A 79 8.84 -2.91 -9.59
C ILE A 79 9.57 -2.34 -8.37
N ARG A 80 9.67 -3.12 -7.27
CA ARG A 80 10.38 -2.66 -6.06
C ARG A 80 11.89 -2.49 -6.24
N LYS A 81 12.48 -3.04 -7.32
CA LYS A 81 13.88 -2.82 -7.69
C LYS A 81 14.06 -1.59 -8.57
N ASP A 82 12.99 -1.10 -9.19
CA ASP A 82 13.04 0.04 -10.09
C ASP A 82 13.31 1.34 -9.33
N SER A 83 14.11 2.22 -9.93
CA SER A 83 14.44 3.53 -9.37
C SER A 83 13.23 4.48 -9.29
N GLU A 84 12.17 4.23 -10.04
CA GLU A 84 10.91 4.97 -9.97
C GLU A 84 9.98 4.46 -8.86
N TYR A 85 10.26 3.31 -8.21
CA TYR A 85 9.51 2.91 -7.02
C TYR A 85 9.74 3.91 -5.88
N SER A 86 8.66 4.51 -5.36
CA SER A 86 8.78 5.47 -4.26
C SER A 86 9.14 4.76 -2.95
N ASN A 87 10.30 5.09 -2.40
CA ASN A 87 10.73 4.66 -1.06
C ASN A 87 10.28 5.65 0.03
N ASN A 88 9.36 6.55 -0.27
CA ASN A 88 8.78 7.46 0.73
C ASN A 88 7.68 6.74 1.50
N TRP A 89 8.00 6.33 2.72
CA TRP A 89 7.08 5.52 3.53
C TRP A 89 5.90 6.32 4.07
N LEU A 90 5.97 7.64 4.17
CA LEU A 90 4.80 8.49 4.46
C LEU A 90 3.78 8.43 3.33
N LEU A 91 4.26 8.50 2.08
CA LEU A 91 3.40 8.34 0.90
C LEU A 91 2.81 6.93 0.83
N TYR A 92 3.62 5.91 1.12
CA TYR A 92 3.16 4.52 1.19
C TYR A 92 2.06 4.34 2.25
N ASP A 93 2.28 4.83 3.48
CA ASP A 93 1.29 4.73 4.57
C ASP A 93 -0.02 5.45 4.20
N TYR A 94 0.09 6.63 3.59
CA TYR A 94 -1.06 7.42 3.13
C TYR A 94 -1.89 6.71 2.06
N LEU A 95 -1.25 6.21 0.99
CA LEU A 95 -1.95 5.49 -0.08
C LEU A 95 -2.60 4.21 0.44
N ASN A 96 -1.91 3.48 1.33
CA ASN A 96 -2.48 2.28 1.95
C ASN A 96 -3.61 2.59 2.93
N ARG A 97 -3.59 3.73 3.63
CA ARG A 97 -4.69 4.16 4.49
C ARG A 97 -5.95 4.38 3.66
N ILE A 98 -5.89 5.25 2.64
CA ILE A 98 -7.04 5.54 1.77
C ILE A 98 -7.50 4.27 1.04
N GLY A 99 -6.59 3.56 0.39
CA GLY A 99 -6.95 2.39 -0.39
C GLY A 99 -7.59 1.28 0.45
N LYS A 100 -7.07 1.01 1.64
CA LYS A 100 -7.68 0.03 2.56
C LYS A 100 -9.01 0.49 3.12
N GLU A 101 -9.19 1.78 3.36
CA GLU A 101 -10.49 2.37 3.74
C GLU A 101 -11.52 2.13 2.63
N LEU A 102 -11.18 2.41 1.38
CA LEU A 102 -12.03 2.16 0.21
C LEU A 102 -12.39 0.67 0.08
N VAL A 103 -11.41 -0.23 0.16
CA VAL A 103 -11.62 -1.68 0.09
C VAL A 103 -12.50 -2.19 1.24
N ASN A 104 -12.27 -1.72 2.46
CA ASN A 104 -13.05 -2.14 3.63
C ASN A 104 -14.50 -1.66 3.52
N SER A 105 -14.72 -0.42 3.06
CA SER A 105 -16.06 0.11 2.81
C SER A 105 -16.79 -0.66 1.71
N ALA A 106 -16.08 -1.02 0.63
CA ALA A 106 -16.63 -1.87 -0.42
C ALA A 106 -17.08 -3.23 0.10
N ARG A 107 -16.27 -3.87 0.95
CA ARG A 107 -16.60 -5.15 1.59
C ARG A 107 -17.78 -5.04 2.54
N GLN A 108 -17.81 -4.02 3.39
CA GLN A 108 -18.92 -3.78 4.33
C GLN A 108 -20.25 -3.56 3.62
N GLN A 109 -20.23 -2.87 2.49
CA GLN A 109 -21.42 -2.61 1.66
C GLN A 109 -21.72 -3.72 0.65
N LYS A 110 -20.94 -4.81 0.67
CA LYS A 110 -21.08 -5.96 -0.24
C LYS A 110 -21.12 -5.56 -1.72
N ILE A 111 -20.25 -4.60 -2.09
CA ILE A 111 -20.10 -4.21 -3.49
C ILE A 111 -19.56 -5.42 -4.27
N SER A 112 -20.14 -5.67 -5.45
CA SER A 112 -19.81 -6.83 -6.28
C SER A 112 -18.30 -7.02 -6.46
N GLY A 113 -17.81 -8.23 -6.26
CA GLY A 113 -16.41 -8.61 -6.40
C GLY A 113 -15.48 -8.16 -5.26
N ALA A 114 -15.96 -7.35 -4.29
CA ALA A 114 -15.14 -6.89 -3.17
C ALA A 114 -14.99 -7.92 -2.04
N GLU A 115 -15.92 -8.88 -1.96
CA GLU A 115 -15.92 -9.92 -0.95
C GLU A 115 -14.72 -10.87 -1.12
N PRO A 116 -14.06 -11.28 -0.03
CA PRO A 116 -13.02 -12.29 -0.11
C PRO A 116 -13.60 -13.63 -0.58
N THR A 117 -13.10 -14.16 -1.68
CA THR A 117 -13.55 -15.44 -2.26
C THR A 117 -12.76 -16.65 -1.76
N GLY A 118 -11.81 -16.44 -0.83
CA GLY A 118 -11.01 -17.51 -0.25
C GLY A 118 -9.63 -17.04 0.22
N PRO A 119 -8.74 -17.95 0.59
CA PRO A 119 -7.42 -17.61 1.16
C PRO A 119 -6.48 -16.92 0.18
N PHE A 120 -6.78 -16.97 -1.11
CA PHE A 120 -5.99 -16.33 -2.18
C PHE A 120 -6.62 -15.03 -2.70
N SER A 121 -7.65 -14.52 -2.04
CA SER A 121 -8.27 -13.24 -2.40
C SER A 121 -7.24 -12.11 -2.45
N PRO A 122 -7.42 -11.11 -3.33
CA PRO A 122 -6.48 -9.99 -3.45
C PRO A 122 -6.22 -9.33 -2.11
N GLN A 123 -4.93 -9.25 -1.76
CA GLN A 123 -4.46 -8.47 -0.62
C GLN A 123 -4.00 -7.13 -1.16
N PHE A 124 -4.89 -6.14 -1.10
CA PHE A 124 -4.61 -4.84 -1.67
C PHE A 124 -3.38 -4.17 -1.05
N GLU A 125 -2.43 -3.80 -1.89
CA GLU A 125 -1.26 -2.98 -1.57
C GLU A 125 -1.20 -1.80 -2.53
N PHE A 126 -1.01 -0.60 -1.97
CA PHE A 126 -0.96 0.65 -2.72
C PHE A 126 0.45 1.24 -2.61
N PHE A 127 1.03 1.62 -3.75
CA PHE A 127 2.40 2.12 -3.79
C PHE A 127 2.55 3.32 -4.72
N GLY A 128 3.55 4.16 -4.43
CA GLY A 128 3.88 5.32 -5.23
C GLY A 128 4.89 4.97 -6.34
N VAL A 129 4.75 5.65 -7.48
CA VAL A 129 5.73 5.65 -8.59
C VAL A 129 6.20 7.08 -8.81
N VAL A 130 7.51 7.30 -8.74
CA VAL A 130 8.15 8.61 -8.89
C VAL A 130 8.16 9.00 -10.36
N SER A 131 7.11 9.66 -10.80
CA SER A 131 6.97 10.11 -12.18
C SER A 131 6.11 11.38 -12.25
N SER A 132 6.51 12.33 -13.09
CA SER A 132 5.68 13.51 -13.37
C SER A 132 4.49 13.22 -14.28
N SER A 133 4.44 12.03 -14.88
CA SER A 133 3.31 11.62 -15.71
C SER A 133 2.06 11.40 -14.85
N VAL A 134 0.90 11.77 -15.39
CA VAL A 134 -0.39 11.52 -14.74
C VAL A 134 -0.82 10.10 -15.08
N ASN A 135 -0.68 9.17 -14.12
CA ASN A 135 -1.03 7.77 -14.30
C ASN A 135 -1.35 7.09 -12.97
N ALA A 136 -2.19 6.05 -13.04
CA ALA A 136 -2.40 5.03 -12.03
C ALA A 136 -2.68 3.71 -12.74
N PHE A 137 -2.49 2.59 -12.08
CA PHE A 137 -2.72 1.28 -12.69
C PHE A 137 -2.91 0.20 -11.64
N ALA A 138 -3.75 -0.78 -11.97
CA ALA A 138 -3.92 -2.00 -11.21
C ALA A 138 -3.06 -3.13 -11.81
N LEU A 139 -2.55 -4.00 -10.94
CA LEU A 139 -1.84 -5.22 -11.29
C LEU A 139 -2.58 -6.45 -10.76
N PRO A 140 -2.34 -7.65 -11.31
CA PRO A 140 -2.88 -8.88 -10.76
C PRO A 140 -2.55 -9.02 -9.27
N GLY A 141 -3.44 -9.66 -8.50
CA GLY A 141 -3.22 -9.88 -7.06
C GLY A 141 -3.57 -8.71 -6.15
N GLY A 142 -4.02 -7.56 -6.70
CA GLY A 142 -4.50 -6.42 -5.90
C GLY A 142 -3.45 -5.34 -5.65
N TYR A 143 -2.38 -5.30 -6.40
CA TYR A 143 -1.39 -4.23 -6.33
C TYR A 143 -1.83 -3.03 -7.17
N ILE A 144 -1.79 -1.84 -6.59
CA ILE A 144 -2.22 -0.59 -7.27
C ILE A 144 -1.10 0.43 -7.17
N GLY A 145 -0.58 0.83 -8.34
CA GLY A 145 0.46 1.85 -8.46
C GLY A 145 -0.13 3.23 -8.78
N MET A 146 0.41 4.28 -8.16
CA MET A 146 0.01 5.64 -8.39
C MET A 146 1.22 6.54 -8.64
N HIS A 147 1.24 7.21 -9.77
CA HIS A 147 2.30 8.15 -10.11
C HIS A 147 2.17 9.43 -9.28
N THR A 148 3.31 9.97 -8.85
CA THR A 148 3.35 11.24 -8.12
C THR A 148 2.76 12.38 -8.91
N GLY A 149 2.81 12.34 -10.27
CA GLY A 149 2.18 13.33 -11.15
C GLY A 149 0.67 13.39 -11.02
N LEU A 150 0.01 12.24 -10.79
CA LEU A 150 -1.43 12.19 -10.55
C LEU A 150 -1.78 12.81 -9.20
N ILE A 151 -1.00 12.53 -8.15
CA ILE A 151 -1.21 13.09 -6.81
C ILE A 151 -1.09 14.63 -6.86
N VAL A 152 -0.12 15.16 -7.61
CA VAL A 152 0.07 16.61 -7.78
C VAL A 152 -1.06 17.25 -8.60
N LEU A 153 -1.63 16.53 -9.59
CA LEU A 153 -2.75 17.03 -10.41
C LEU A 153 -4.07 17.06 -9.65
N ALA A 154 -4.33 16.09 -8.77
CA ALA A 154 -5.55 16.01 -7.99
C ALA A 154 -5.75 17.28 -7.16
N GLY A 155 -6.97 17.80 -7.09
CA GLY A 155 -7.27 19.05 -6.38
C GLY A 155 -7.70 18.84 -4.93
N ASN A 156 -8.12 17.63 -4.59
CA ASN A 156 -8.52 17.24 -3.25
C ASN A 156 -8.42 15.71 -3.08
N GLU A 157 -8.56 15.26 -1.84
CA GLU A 157 -8.45 13.83 -1.50
C GLU A 157 -9.56 12.97 -2.15
N SER A 158 -10.77 13.52 -2.35
CA SER A 158 -11.87 12.78 -3.00
C SER A 158 -11.59 12.52 -4.48
N GLU A 159 -10.91 13.43 -5.18
CA GLU A 159 -10.45 13.19 -6.54
C GLU A 159 -9.41 12.05 -6.58
N LEU A 160 -8.45 12.04 -5.65
CA LEU A 160 -7.45 10.97 -5.53
C LEU A 160 -8.12 9.64 -5.18
N ALA A 161 -9.03 9.65 -4.20
CA ALA A 161 -9.79 8.47 -3.78
C ALA A 161 -10.67 7.92 -4.92
N SER A 162 -11.19 8.79 -5.82
CA SER A 162 -11.97 8.35 -6.97
C SER A 162 -11.15 7.53 -7.97
N VAL A 163 -9.89 7.90 -8.18
CA VAL A 163 -8.96 7.13 -9.03
C VAL A 163 -8.64 5.79 -8.35
N LEU A 164 -8.30 5.78 -7.05
CA LEU A 164 -8.08 4.54 -6.33
C LEU A 164 -9.31 3.63 -6.36
N GLY A 165 -10.52 4.19 -6.20
CA GLY A 165 -11.78 3.45 -6.31
C GLY A 165 -11.99 2.82 -7.69
N HIS A 166 -11.62 3.53 -8.76
CA HIS A 166 -11.65 3.03 -10.13
C HIS A 166 -10.67 1.86 -10.32
N GLU A 167 -9.42 1.98 -9.85
CA GLU A 167 -8.43 0.91 -9.91
C GLU A 167 -8.84 -0.32 -9.07
N ILE A 168 -9.44 -0.09 -7.88
CA ILE A 168 -10.03 -1.16 -7.08
C ILE A 168 -11.18 -1.83 -7.87
N GLY A 169 -11.96 -1.08 -8.63
CA GLY A 169 -12.98 -1.59 -9.54
C GLY A 169 -12.39 -2.57 -10.56
N HIS A 170 -11.28 -2.22 -11.20
CA HIS A 170 -10.61 -3.13 -12.14
C HIS A 170 -10.18 -4.45 -11.50
N VAL A 171 -9.65 -4.41 -10.27
CA VAL A 171 -9.23 -5.61 -9.53
C VAL A 171 -10.43 -6.46 -9.12
N THR A 172 -11.46 -5.84 -8.52
CA THR A 172 -12.62 -6.56 -7.99
C THR A 172 -13.47 -7.19 -9.10
N GLN A 173 -13.54 -6.54 -10.28
CA GLN A 173 -14.24 -7.07 -11.46
C GLN A 173 -13.33 -7.98 -12.32
N LYS A 174 -12.10 -8.28 -11.86
CA LYS A 174 -11.15 -9.17 -12.55
C LYS A 174 -10.89 -8.77 -14.01
N HIS A 175 -10.85 -7.48 -14.32
CA HIS A 175 -10.72 -7.00 -15.70
C HIS A 175 -9.45 -7.48 -16.37
N ILE A 176 -8.34 -7.63 -15.63
CA ILE A 176 -7.07 -8.15 -16.14
C ILE A 176 -7.22 -9.62 -16.55
N ALA A 177 -7.81 -10.44 -15.67
CA ALA A 177 -8.02 -11.87 -15.95
C ALA A 177 -8.99 -12.09 -17.14
N ARG A 178 -10.08 -11.33 -17.16
CA ARG A 178 -11.09 -11.35 -18.25
C ARG A 178 -10.53 -10.84 -19.57
N GLY A 179 -9.67 -9.80 -19.54
CA GLY A 179 -9.03 -9.21 -20.73
C GLY A 179 -7.92 -10.08 -21.31
N ALA A 180 -7.33 -10.97 -20.53
CA ALA A 180 -6.32 -11.91 -21.01
C ALA A 180 -6.89 -12.96 -21.99
N GLY A 181 -8.21 -13.10 -22.05
CA GLY A 181 -8.93 -13.98 -22.96
C GLY A 181 -8.59 -15.45 -22.74
N GLN A 182 -8.93 -16.32 -23.69
CA GLN A 182 -8.57 -17.74 -23.72
C GLN A 182 -7.05 -18.00 -23.87
N GLY A 183 -6.22 -16.99 -23.58
CA GLY A 183 -4.76 -17.06 -23.60
C GLY A 183 -4.21 -17.66 -22.31
N SER A 184 -3.13 -18.44 -22.43
CA SER A 184 -2.42 -19.03 -21.30
C SER A 184 -1.94 -17.96 -20.29
N SER A 185 -1.64 -18.38 -19.04
CA SER A 185 -0.99 -17.58 -18.00
C SER A 185 0.27 -16.84 -18.49
N SER A 186 0.90 -17.31 -19.58
CA SER A 186 1.99 -16.64 -20.29
C SER A 186 1.60 -15.31 -20.92
N SER A 187 0.36 -15.12 -21.37
CA SER A 187 -0.12 -13.86 -21.97
C SER A 187 -0.24 -12.76 -20.91
N VAL A 188 -0.74 -13.09 -19.71
CA VAL A 188 -0.82 -12.14 -18.59
C VAL A 188 0.56 -11.79 -18.05
N LEU A 189 1.45 -12.78 -17.96
CA LEU A 189 2.84 -12.54 -17.56
C LEU A 189 3.56 -11.65 -18.59
N MET A 190 3.28 -11.83 -19.88
CA MET A 190 3.81 -10.99 -20.94
C MET A 190 3.28 -9.55 -20.84
N LEU A 191 1.97 -9.36 -20.63
CA LEU A 191 1.36 -8.05 -20.40
C LEU A 191 1.94 -7.35 -19.18
N ALA A 192 2.12 -8.08 -18.09
CA ALA A 192 2.70 -7.59 -16.87
C ALA A 192 4.19 -7.22 -17.03
N SER A 193 4.96 -8.03 -17.74
CA SER A 193 6.38 -7.74 -18.05
C SER A 193 6.54 -6.47 -18.87
N LEU A 194 5.54 -6.15 -19.68
CA LEU A 194 5.53 -4.94 -20.52
C LEU A 194 5.15 -3.69 -19.73
N LEU A 195 4.27 -3.82 -18.74
CA LEU A 195 4.03 -2.74 -17.77
C LEU A 195 5.32 -2.40 -17.00
N VAL A 196 6.03 -3.42 -16.53
CA VAL A 196 7.34 -3.24 -15.88
C VAL A 196 8.35 -2.63 -16.86
N ALA A 197 8.41 -3.12 -18.10
CA ALA A 197 9.30 -2.56 -19.12
C ALA A 197 8.94 -1.11 -19.47
N ALA A 198 7.65 -0.77 -19.54
CA ALA A 198 7.21 0.61 -19.78
C ALA A 198 7.57 1.56 -18.62
N LEU A 199 7.59 1.07 -17.39
CA LEU A 199 8.09 1.83 -16.23
C LEU A 199 9.63 1.97 -16.29
N ALA A 200 10.35 0.91 -16.70
CA ALA A 200 11.81 0.86 -16.73
C ALA A 200 12.44 1.61 -17.93
N VAL A 201 11.68 2.00 -18.95
CA VAL A 201 12.21 2.69 -20.16
C VAL A 201 12.97 3.98 -19.83
N LYS A 202 12.57 4.70 -18.81
CA LYS A 202 13.26 5.92 -18.39
C LYS A 202 14.56 5.64 -17.63
N SER A 203 14.60 4.55 -16.86
CA SER A 203 15.76 4.17 -16.06
C SER A 203 16.85 3.46 -16.90
N ASN A 204 16.48 2.87 -18.04
CA ASN A 204 17.42 2.17 -18.93
C ASN A 204 17.14 2.44 -20.42
N PRO A 205 17.76 3.47 -21.03
CA PRO A 205 17.58 3.82 -22.45
C PRO A 205 17.93 2.69 -23.42
N GLY A 206 18.79 1.75 -23.03
CA GLY A 206 19.14 0.58 -23.86
C GLY A 206 17.98 -0.40 -24.03
N MET A 207 17.09 -0.51 -23.05
CA MET A 207 15.87 -1.31 -23.17
C MET A 207 14.86 -0.68 -24.12
N ALA A 208 14.80 0.66 -24.18
CA ALA A 208 13.95 1.37 -25.13
C ALA A 208 14.28 1.03 -26.59
N GLN A 209 15.56 0.86 -26.93
CA GLN A 209 15.99 0.43 -28.27
C GLN A 209 15.57 -1.02 -28.57
N GLY A 210 15.67 -1.93 -27.61
CA GLY A 210 15.21 -3.32 -27.76
C GLY A 210 13.70 -3.44 -28.00
N LEU A 211 12.91 -2.61 -27.33
CA LEU A 211 11.45 -2.55 -27.51
C LEU A 211 11.03 -1.85 -28.82
N ALA A 212 11.81 -0.84 -29.27
CA ALA A 212 11.52 -0.12 -30.52
C ALA A 212 11.78 -0.96 -31.78
N ILE A 213 12.75 -1.89 -31.73
CA ILE A 213 13.11 -2.74 -32.89
C ILE A 213 12.04 -3.81 -33.18
N GLY A 214 11.18 -4.12 -32.21
CA GLY A 214 10.28 -5.28 -32.28
C GLY A 214 8.91 -5.03 -32.90
N GLY A 215 8.49 -3.85 -33.33
CA GLY A 215 7.11 -3.61 -33.85
C GLY A 215 5.97 -4.15 -32.97
N GLN A 216 6.31 -5.03 -32.03
CA GLN A 216 5.42 -5.68 -31.07
C GLN A 216 5.02 -4.73 -29.94
N ALA A 217 5.85 -3.73 -29.62
CA ALA A 217 5.55 -2.77 -28.54
C ALA A 217 4.25 -1.98 -28.79
N LEU A 218 3.96 -1.62 -30.05
CA LEU A 218 2.71 -0.96 -30.42
C LEU A 218 1.49 -1.90 -30.38
N ALA A 219 1.66 -3.16 -30.78
CA ALA A 219 0.59 -4.15 -30.71
C ALA A 219 0.23 -4.48 -29.26
N ILE A 220 1.21 -4.47 -28.40
CA ILE A 220 1.11 -4.77 -26.96
C ILE A 220 0.57 -3.57 -26.19
N GLN A 221 0.98 -2.35 -26.53
CA GLN A 221 0.39 -1.13 -25.98
C GLN A 221 -1.12 -1.06 -26.27
N ASN A 222 -1.55 -1.52 -27.46
CA ASN A 222 -2.97 -1.64 -27.80
C ASN A 222 -3.71 -2.75 -27.03
N GLN A 223 -3.01 -3.73 -26.49
CA GLN A 223 -3.56 -4.84 -25.72
C GLN A 223 -3.73 -4.51 -24.22
N LEU A 224 -3.09 -3.43 -23.74
CA LEU A 224 -3.25 -2.90 -22.39
C LEU A 224 -4.48 -1.98 -22.24
N PHE A 225 -5.21 -1.71 -23.31
CA PHE A 225 -6.45 -0.93 -23.24
C PHE A 225 -7.58 -1.80 -22.67
N TYR A 226 -8.13 -1.39 -21.55
CA TYR A 226 -9.38 -1.96 -21.10
C TYR A 226 -10.49 -1.69 -22.13
N SER A 227 -11.41 -2.65 -22.27
CA SER A 227 -12.56 -2.42 -23.13
C SER A 227 -13.42 -1.26 -22.57
N ARG A 228 -14.19 -0.61 -23.43
CA ARG A 228 -15.09 0.48 -23.00
C ARG A 228 -16.10 -0.01 -21.96
N GLU A 229 -16.49 -1.27 -22.03
CA GLU A 229 -17.39 -1.93 -21.06
C GLU A 229 -16.70 -2.07 -19.71
N ALA A 230 -15.44 -2.56 -19.68
CA ALA A 230 -14.65 -2.67 -18.46
C ALA A 230 -14.43 -1.30 -17.79
N GLU A 231 -14.16 -0.26 -18.58
CA GLU A 231 -14.04 1.12 -18.09
C GLU A 231 -15.33 1.62 -17.43
N ARG A 232 -16.49 1.41 -18.08
CA ARG A 232 -17.79 1.78 -17.52
C ARG A 232 -18.12 0.98 -16.26
N GLU A 233 -17.76 -0.30 -16.22
CA GLU A 233 -17.94 -1.15 -15.04
C GLU A 233 -17.06 -0.66 -13.89
N ALA A 234 -15.78 -0.37 -14.13
CA ALA A 234 -14.85 0.18 -13.15
C ALA A 234 -15.31 1.56 -12.62
N ASP A 235 -15.83 2.44 -13.50
CA ASP A 235 -16.40 3.72 -13.09
C ASP A 235 -17.58 3.54 -12.14
N ARG A 236 -18.52 2.64 -12.45
CA ARG A 236 -19.72 2.40 -11.62
C ARG A 236 -19.34 1.81 -10.27
N VAL A 237 -18.48 0.80 -10.28
CA VAL A 237 -17.99 0.16 -9.04
C VAL A 237 -17.17 1.14 -8.22
N GLY A 238 -16.26 1.88 -8.85
CA GLY A 238 -15.44 2.91 -8.20
C GLY A 238 -16.30 4.03 -7.59
N PHE A 239 -17.35 4.47 -8.28
CA PHE A 239 -18.31 5.45 -7.76
C PHE A 239 -19.04 4.92 -6.52
N GLN A 240 -19.49 3.66 -6.52
CA GLN A 240 -20.13 3.04 -5.37
C GLN A 240 -19.16 2.93 -4.18
N ILE A 241 -17.90 2.55 -4.45
CA ILE A 241 -16.85 2.48 -3.43
C ILE A 241 -16.60 3.85 -2.81
N LEU A 242 -16.48 4.90 -3.64
CA LEU A 242 -16.27 6.27 -3.19
C LEU A 242 -17.41 6.75 -2.29
N GLN A 243 -18.65 6.48 -2.71
CA GLN A 243 -19.85 6.80 -1.94
C GLN A 243 -19.91 6.04 -0.60
N ALA A 244 -19.65 4.73 -0.63
CA ALA A 244 -19.64 3.87 0.55
C ALA A 244 -18.60 4.31 1.60
N SER A 245 -17.46 4.84 1.12
CA SER A 245 -16.37 5.32 1.97
C SER A 245 -16.58 6.75 2.49
N GLY A 246 -17.70 7.39 2.11
CA GLY A 246 -18.03 8.73 2.58
C GLY A 246 -17.29 9.88 1.92
N TYR A 247 -16.47 9.62 0.90
CA TYR A 247 -15.82 10.66 0.09
C TYR A 247 -16.87 11.42 -0.76
N ASP A 248 -16.52 12.63 -1.19
CA ASP A 248 -17.35 13.39 -2.12
C ASP A 248 -17.32 12.73 -3.50
N VAL A 249 -18.48 12.22 -3.92
CA VAL A 249 -18.62 11.55 -5.22
C VAL A 249 -18.40 12.48 -6.41
N ALA A 250 -18.54 13.80 -6.22
CA ALA A 250 -18.18 14.81 -7.21
C ALA A 250 -16.67 14.81 -7.54
N GLY A 251 -15.84 14.18 -6.71
CA GLY A 251 -14.42 13.99 -6.97
C GLY A 251 -14.16 13.23 -8.28
N MET A 252 -14.96 12.22 -8.63
CA MET A 252 -14.76 11.44 -9.85
C MET A 252 -14.99 12.26 -11.12
N PRO A 253 -16.16 12.88 -11.37
CA PRO A 253 -16.32 13.75 -12.54
C PRO A 253 -15.42 14.98 -12.50
N GLY A 254 -15.09 15.50 -11.33
CA GLY A 254 -14.14 16.61 -11.17
C GLY A 254 -12.74 16.26 -11.67
N PHE A 255 -12.23 15.08 -11.33
CA PHE A 255 -10.95 14.59 -11.82
C PHE A 255 -10.98 14.33 -13.33
N PHE A 256 -12.06 13.75 -13.87
CA PHE A 256 -12.22 13.55 -15.32
C PHE A 256 -12.16 14.87 -16.11
N GLN A 257 -12.79 15.92 -15.61
CA GLN A 257 -12.69 17.26 -16.23
C GLN A 257 -11.27 17.80 -16.21
N LYS A 258 -10.50 17.57 -15.12
CA LYS A 258 -9.08 17.98 -15.06
C LYS A 258 -8.23 17.21 -16.07
N LEU A 259 -8.43 15.90 -16.19
CA LEU A 259 -7.77 15.10 -17.21
C LEU A 259 -8.09 15.61 -18.62
N GLN A 260 -9.36 15.90 -18.90
CA GLN A 260 -9.79 16.43 -20.20
C GLN A 260 -9.12 17.78 -20.52
N ARG A 261 -9.04 18.68 -19.54
CA ARG A 261 -8.36 19.98 -19.71
C ARG A 261 -6.86 19.81 -19.91
N SER A 262 -6.24 18.87 -19.22
CA SER A 262 -4.80 18.64 -19.32
C SER A 262 -4.40 18.07 -20.69
N THR A 263 -5.28 17.36 -21.39
CA THR A 263 -5.01 16.84 -22.76
C THR A 263 -4.81 17.95 -23.80
N GLY A 264 -5.36 19.16 -23.56
CA GLY A 264 -5.22 20.30 -24.48
C GLY A 264 -4.07 21.25 -24.16
N LEU A 265 -3.45 21.13 -22.97
CA LEU A 265 -2.47 22.07 -22.45
C LEU A 265 -1.04 21.50 -22.33
N MET A 266 -0.86 20.18 -22.48
CA MET A 266 0.44 19.54 -22.35
C MET A 266 1.15 19.45 -23.71
N ASP A 267 2.32 20.07 -23.85
CA ASP A 267 3.25 19.87 -24.98
C ASP A 267 3.69 18.40 -25.15
N SER A 268 3.52 17.58 -24.10
CA SER A 268 3.86 16.16 -24.05
C SER A 268 2.77 15.22 -24.58
N GLY A 269 1.62 15.74 -25.04
CA GLY A 269 0.51 14.93 -25.59
C GLY A 269 -0.48 14.43 -24.53
N VAL A 270 -1.27 13.41 -24.88
CA VAL A 270 -2.32 12.84 -24.03
C VAL A 270 -1.72 12.21 -22.76
N PRO A 271 -2.25 12.52 -21.54
CA PRO A 271 -1.80 11.89 -20.30
C PRO A 271 -1.77 10.36 -20.37
N ALA A 272 -0.79 9.73 -19.74
CA ALA A 272 -0.63 8.28 -19.77
C ALA A 272 -1.90 7.56 -19.26
N TYR A 273 -2.53 8.09 -18.23
CA TYR A 273 -3.79 7.57 -17.69
C TYR A 273 -4.92 7.54 -18.73
N VAL A 274 -5.08 8.61 -19.52
CA VAL A 274 -6.13 8.67 -20.57
C VAL A 274 -5.81 7.73 -21.73
N ARG A 275 -4.53 7.38 -21.94
CA ARG A 275 -4.14 6.38 -22.94
C ARG A 275 -4.51 4.96 -22.53
N THR A 276 -4.32 4.61 -21.26
CA THR A 276 -4.67 3.28 -20.71
C THR A 276 -6.15 3.17 -20.34
N HIS A 277 -6.77 4.28 -19.93
CA HIS A 277 -8.18 4.41 -19.56
C HIS A 277 -8.87 5.46 -20.43
N PRO A 278 -9.31 5.12 -21.66
CA PRO A 278 -9.87 6.09 -22.57
C PRO A 278 -11.05 6.86 -21.98
N LEU A 279 -10.90 8.18 -21.88
CA LEU A 279 -11.91 9.05 -21.30
C LEU A 279 -12.86 9.54 -22.41
N THR A 280 -14.07 8.99 -22.46
CA THR A 280 -15.10 9.38 -23.40
C THR A 280 -16.08 10.39 -22.78
N VAL A 281 -16.76 11.14 -23.65
CA VAL A 281 -17.79 12.10 -23.20
C VAL A 281 -18.91 11.39 -22.44
N GLU A 282 -19.26 10.16 -22.85
CA GLU A 282 -20.28 9.36 -22.19
C GLU A 282 -19.88 8.97 -20.77
N ARG A 283 -18.61 8.61 -20.52
CA ARG A 283 -18.13 8.30 -19.15
C ARG A 283 -18.21 9.53 -18.25
N ILE A 284 -17.80 10.70 -18.76
CA ILE A 284 -17.90 11.95 -18.00
C ILE A 284 -19.35 12.26 -17.67
N ALA A 285 -20.25 12.16 -18.64
CA ALA A 285 -21.68 12.44 -18.48
C ALA A 285 -22.34 11.46 -17.49
N ASP A 286 -22.07 10.14 -17.59
CA ASP A 286 -22.62 9.13 -16.66
C ASP A 286 -22.21 9.44 -15.21
N MET A 287 -20.93 9.80 -14.96
CA MET A 287 -20.47 10.13 -13.61
C MET A 287 -21.02 11.47 -13.10
N GLN A 288 -21.20 12.46 -13.97
CA GLN A 288 -21.85 13.72 -13.62
C GLN A 288 -23.32 13.52 -13.24
N ASP A 289 -24.06 12.72 -14.01
CA ASP A 289 -25.47 12.43 -13.74
C ASP A 289 -25.61 11.66 -12.43
N ARG A 290 -24.77 10.64 -12.16
CA ARG A 290 -24.78 9.92 -10.89
C ARG A 290 -24.49 10.83 -9.71
N ALA A 291 -23.50 11.73 -9.83
CA ALA A 291 -23.12 12.67 -8.78
C ALA A 291 -24.24 13.70 -8.50
N ARG A 292 -24.99 14.13 -9.52
CA ARG A 292 -26.07 15.12 -9.39
C ARG A 292 -27.20 14.68 -8.44
N PHE A 293 -27.48 13.37 -8.39
CA PHE A 293 -28.53 12.80 -7.55
C PHE A 293 -28.09 12.45 -6.14
N GLN A 294 -26.81 12.72 -5.80
CA GLN A 294 -26.27 12.49 -4.46
C GLN A 294 -26.22 13.80 -3.67
N GLU A 295 -26.42 13.71 -2.36
CA GLU A 295 -26.17 14.85 -1.49
C GLU A 295 -24.68 15.26 -1.57
N VAL A 296 -24.43 16.52 -1.89
CA VAL A 296 -23.07 17.08 -1.89
C VAL A 296 -22.59 17.14 -0.46
N LYS A 297 -21.77 16.18 -0.06
CA LYS A 297 -21.08 16.22 1.23
C LYS A 297 -19.93 17.21 1.13
N LYS A 298 -20.10 18.40 1.73
CA LYS A 298 -18.96 19.31 1.92
C LYS A 298 -18.01 18.74 2.97
N LEU A 299 -17.14 17.84 2.55
CA LEU A 299 -16.09 17.34 3.43
C LEU A 299 -15.06 18.43 3.70
N PRO A 300 -14.54 18.54 4.93
CA PRO A 300 -13.37 19.35 5.19
C PRO A 300 -12.22 18.92 4.28
N GLN A 301 -11.50 19.89 3.72
CA GLN A 301 -10.34 19.56 2.90
C GLN A 301 -9.26 18.85 3.76
N SER A 302 -8.74 17.74 3.27
CA SER A 302 -7.76 16.93 3.97
C SER A 302 -6.42 17.65 4.06
N GLN A 303 -5.98 17.97 5.28
CA GLN A 303 -4.64 18.53 5.51
C GLN A 303 -3.55 17.56 5.04
N GLU A 304 -3.74 16.25 5.31
CA GLU A 304 -2.80 15.22 4.93
C GLU A 304 -2.59 15.16 3.42
N PHE A 305 -3.66 15.28 2.64
CA PHE A 305 -3.57 15.31 1.18
C PHE A 305 -2.61 16.40 0.68
N TYR A 306 -2.73 17.63 1.20
CA TYR A 306 -1.84 18.73 0.80
C TYR A 306 -0.38 18.50 1.21
N LEU A 307 -0.14 17.87 2.36
CA LEU A 307 1.20 17.49 2.79
C LEU A 307 1.78 16.38 1.89
N MET A 308 0.95 15.40 1.49
CA MET A 308 1.37 14.36 0.54
C MET A 308 1.64 14.91 -0.85
N GLN A 309 0.92 15.93 -1.30
CA GLN A 309 1.25 16.63 -2.54
C GLN A 309 2.64 17.28 -2.50
N SER A 310 3.07 17.82 -1.34
CA SER A 310 4.43 18.34 -1.19
C SER A 310 5.47 17.24 -1.34
N ILE A 311 5.24 16.08 -0.72
CA ILE A 311 6.11 14.91 -0.87
C ILE A 311 6.16 14.49 -2.35
N ALA A 312 4.99 14.29 -2.98
CA ALA A 312 4.90 13.87 -4.37
C ALA A 312 5.59 14.85 -5.33
N LYS A 313 5.45 16.16 -5.08
CA LYS A 313 6.13 17.20 -5.86
C LYS A 313 7.63 17.17 -5.69
N LEU A 314 8.11 16.97 -4.47
CA LEU A 314 9.55 16.90 -4.18
C LEU A 314 10.20 15.64 -4.76
N GLU A 315 9.49 14.51 -4.79
CA GLU A 315 10.01 13.26 -5.36
C GLU A 315 10.16 13.31 -6.88
N GLN A 316 9.37 14.10 -7.60
CA GLN A 316 9.48 14.28 -9.06
C GLN A 316 10.82 14.87 -9.51
N GLN A 317 11.66 15.27 -8.58
CA GLN A 317 12.98 15.83 -8.86
C GLN A 317 13.97 14.71 -9.17
N GLY A 318 14.06 14.33 -10.42
CA GLY A 318 15.05 13.34 -10.88
C GLY A 318 16.52 13.82 -10.83
N SER A 319 16.76 15.12 -10.56
CA SER A 319 18.11 15.70 -10.53
C SER A 319 18.19 16.83 -9.48
N PRO A 320 19.33 16.96 -8.77
CA PRO A 320 19.58 18.08 -7.87
C PRO A 320 19.41 19.47 -8.52
N SER A 321 19.64 19.58 -9.83
CA SER A 321 19.50 20.83 -10.58
C SER A 321 18.06 21.38 -10.65
N ILE A 322 17.05 20.54 -10.40
CA ILE A 322 15.63 20.92 -10.42
C ILE A 322 15.14 21.41 -9.05
N LEU A 323 15.90 21.13 -7.98
CA LEU A 323 15.53 21.52 -6.62
C LEU A 323 15.23 23.00 -6.44
N PRO A 324 16.00 23.98 -7.02
CA PRO A 324 15.69 25.39 -6.91
C PRO A 324 14.30 25.76 -7.45
N ASN A 325 13.90 25.20 -8.59
CA ASN A 325 12.58 25.48 -9.17
C ASN A 325 11.45 24.94 -8.27
N THR A 326 11.66 23.80 -7.63
CA THR A 326 10.68 23.24 -6.71
C THR A 326 10.62 24.02 -5.39
N MET A 327 11.75 24.51 -4.91
CA MET A 327 11.77 25.42 -3.75
C MET A 327 11.01 26.70 -4.06
N GLN A 328 11.24 27.32 -5.22
CA GLN A 328 10.47 28.49 -5.67
C GLN A 328 8.96 28.21 -5.72
N TYR A 329 8.55 27.03 -6.23
CA TYR A 329 7.16 26.61 -6.18
C TYR A 329 6.62 26.59 -4.74
N PHE A 330 7.36 26.02 -3.79
CA PHE A 330 6.94 25.96 -2.40
C PHE A 330 6.95 27.33 -1.72
N GLU A 331 7.87 28.22 -2.07
CA GLU A 331 7.89 29.62 -1.59
C GLU A 331 6.62 30.37 -2.00
N VAL A 332 6.21 30.22 -3.26
CA VAL A 332 4.95 30.80 -3.77
C VAL A 332 3.74 30.24 -3.01
N GLN A 333 3.71 28.91 -2.78
CA GLN A 333 2.64 28.29 -2.01
C GLN A 333 2.64 28.78 -0.54
N ALA A 334 3.80 28.90 0.10
CA ALA A 334 3.93 29.35 1.48
C ALA A 334 3.36 30.77 1.70
N GLN A 335 3.40 31.62 0.66
CA GLN A 335 2.85 32.96 0.67
C GLN A 335 1.36 33.02 0.26
N ALA A 336 0.75 31.89 -0.08
CA ALA A 336 -0.65 31.88 -0.49
C ALA A 336 -1.57 32.32 0.67
N LYS A 337 -2.66 33.03 0.32
CA LYS A 337 -3.69 33.44 1.29
C LYS A 337 -4.49 32.24 1.84
N GLU A 338 -4.56 31.15 1.09
CA GLU A 338 -5.25 29.92 1.48
C GLU A 338 -4.40 29.14 2.50
N PRO A 339 -4.87 28.95 3.75
CA PRO A 339 -4.06 28.34 4.80
C PRO A 339 -3.54 26.94 4.47
N LEU A 340 -4.33 26.12 3.74
CA LEU A 340 -3.91 24.79 3.31
C LEU A 340 -2.75 24.84 2.30
N LYS A 341 -2.79 25.76 1.34
CA LYS A 341 -1.68 25.95 0.39
C LYS A 341 -0.44 26.51 1.09
N SER A 342 -0.64 27.46 2.02
CA SER A 342 0.47 27.99 2.82
C SER A 342 1.12 26.89 3.67
N MET A 343 0.33 26.04 4.32
CA MET A 343 0.82 24.86 5.05
C MET A 343 1.59 23.91 4.13
N GLN A 344 1.04 23.60 2.95
CA GLN A 344 1.69 22.80 1.90
C GLN A 344 3.06 23.37 1.51
N GLY A 345 3.12 24.67 1.26
CA GLY A 345 4.35 25.37 0.89
C GLY A 345 5.42 25.29 1.98
N TYR A 346 5.09 25.62 3.23
CA TYR A 346 6.04 25.51 4.34
C TYR A 346 6.50 24.08 4.59
N TYR A 347 5.61 23.08 4.46
CA TYR A 347 6.00 21.69 4.58
C TYR A 347 6.95 21.26 3.45
N GLY A 348 6.70 21.67 2.21
CA GLY A 348 7.58 21.41 1.08
C GLY A 348 8.96 22.08 1.26
N LEU A 349 9.02 23.30 1.80
CA LEU A 349 10.28 23.98 2.15
C LEU A 349 11.03 23.22 3.27
N ALA A 350 10.33 22.68 4.28
CA ALA A 350 10.94 21.86 5.32
C ALA A 350 11.59 20.61 4.74
N LEU A 351 10.88 19.88 3.87
CA LEU A 351 11.41 18.68 3.20
C LEU A 351 12.60 19.01 2.28
N SER A 352 12.55 20.14 1.57
CA SER A 352 13.65 20.62 0.72
C SER A 352 14.89 20.94 1.56
N ALA A 353 14.72 21.61 2.70
CA ALA A 353 15.81 21.92 3.62
C ALA A 353 16.42 20.65 4.26
N ILE A 354 15.63 19.61 4.53
CA ILE A 354 16.15 18.28 4.95
C ILE A 354 17.08 17.70 3.87
N LYS A 355 16.64 17.72 2.60
CA LYS A 355 17.48 17.24 1.47
C LYS A 355 18.80 17.99 1.36
N GLU A 356 18.80 19.29 1.62
CA GLU A 356 19.99 20.15 1.61
C GLU A 356 20.78 20.11 2.93
N LYS A 357 20.37 19.28 3.90
CA LYS A 357 20.98 19.17 5.24
C LYS A 357 20.97 20.49 6.04
N ARG A 358 20.02 21.39 5.76
CA ARG A 358 19.81 22.65 6.46
C ARG A 358 18.81 22.48 7.61
N GLY A 359 19.25 21.79 8.67
CA GLY A 359 18.38 21.34 9.76
C GLY A 359 17.65 22.47 10.50
N ASN A 360 18.26 23.67 10.68
CA ASN A 360 17.62 24.79 11.36
C ASN A 360 16.50 25.40 10.50
N ASP A 361 16.72 25.52 9.19
CA ASP A 361 15.70 26.02 8.26
C ASP A 361 14.55 25.01 8.17
N ALA A 362 14.86 23.71 8.11
CA ALA A 362 13.86 22.65 8.10
C ALA A 362 12.95 22.71 9.35
N GLU A 363 13.54 22.90 10.53
CA GLU A 363 12.79 23.03 11.78
C GLU A 363 11.91 24.29 11.81
N PHE A 364 12.43 25.42 11.32
CA PHE A 364 11.66 26.66 11.19
C PHE A 364 10.44 26.48 10.27
N TYR A 365 10.64 25.91 9.09
CA TYR A 365 9.55 25.68 8.14
C TYR A 365 8.55 24.64 8.64
N LEU A 366 9.02 23.55 9.26
CA LEU A 366 8.14 22.52 9.83
C LEU A 366 7.25 23.10 10.93
N LYS A 367 7.82 23.97 11.80
CA LYS A 367 7.05 24.67 12.83
C LYS A 367 5.93 25.52 12.21
N LYS A 368 6.24 26.29 11.16
CA LYS A 368 5.23 27.09 10.44
C LYS A 368 4.12 26.23 9.86
N ALA A 369 4.46 25.09 9.23
CA ALA A 369 3.46 24.16 8.70
C ALA A 369 2.60 23.56 9.82
N LYS A 370 3.20 23.17 10.96
CA LYS A 370 2.50 22.61 12.12
C LYS A 370 1.57 23.64 12.79
N ASP A 371 1.99 24.89 12.92
CA ASP A 371 1.18 25.98 13.48
C ASP A 371 -0.08 26.22 12.61
N LEU A 372 0.06 26.24 11.28
CA LEU A 372 -1.07 26.34 10.35
C LEU A 372 -1.99 25.11 10.44
N ALA A 373 -1.43 23.91 10.52
CA ALA A 373 -2.21 22.69 10.72
C ALA A 373 -3.02 22.71 12.02
N MET A 374 -2.45 23.24 13.11
CA MET A 374 -3.17 23.42 14.38
C MET A 374 -4.33 24.42 14.26
N GLN A 375 -4.13 25.55 13.59
CA GLN A 375 -5.18 26.53 13.36
C GLN A 375 -6.34 25.93 12.53
N LEU A 376 -6.03 25.17 11.50
CA LEU A 376 -7.03 24.47 10.68
C LEU A 376 -7.76 23.37 11.45
N SER A 377 -7.09 22.70 12.40
CA SER A 377 -7.66 21.64 13.23
C SER A 377 -8.54 22.16 14.37
N ALA A 378 -8.36 23.42 14.78
CA ALA A 378 -9.21 24.06 15.80
C ALA A 378 -10.70 24.09 15.37
N SER A 379 -10.97 23.97 14.07
CA SER A 379 -12.32 23.81 13.51
C SER A 379 -12.90 22.39 13.58
N GLY A 380 -12.24 21.43 14.28
CA GLY A 380 -12.83 20.13 14.62
C GLY A 380 -12.22 18.89 13.96
N ALA A 381 -11.14 19.00 13.16
CA ALA A 381 -10.51 17.83 12.53
C ALA A 381 -9.47 17.16 13.47
N PRO A 382 -9.53 15.86 13.76
CA PRO A 382 -8.61 15.17 14.67
C PRO A 382 -7.23 14.88 14.07
N PHE A 383 -6.89 15.43 12.90
CA PHE A 383 -5.71 15.13 12.10
C PHE A 383 -4.40 15.06 12.91
N LEU A 384 -4.10 16.07 13.71
CA LEU A 384 -2.84 16.15 14.47
C LEU A 384 -2.69 15.09 15.57
N LYS A 385 -3.79 14.48 16.01
CA LYS A 385 -3.77 13.46 17.07
C LYS A 385 -3.45 12.05 16.57
N THR A 386 -3.70 11.81 15.28
CA THR A 386 -3.63 10.47 14.69
C THR A 386 -2.62 10.37 13.56
N ASN A 387 -2.18 11.49 12.98
CA ASN A 387 -1.28 11.49 11.83
C ASN A 387 0.18 11.66 12.26
N VAL A 388 1.02 10.77 11.78
CA VAL A 388 2.43 10.66 12.17
C VAL A 388 3.36 11.60 11.39
N ILE A 389 2.86 12.29 10.37
CA ILE A 389 3.68 13.00 9.38
C ILE A 389 4.61 14.03 10.00
N PHE A 390 4.12 14.83 10.96
CA PHE A 390 4.92 15.84 11.61
C PHE A 390 5.99 15.26 12.53
N GLU A 391 5.67 14.18 13.25
CA GLU A 391 6.62 13.54 14.15
C GLU A 391 7.69 12.77 13.39
N VAL A 392 7.34 12.09 12.29
CA VAL A 392 8.30 11.45 11.37
C VAL A 392 9.24 12.51 10.77
N THR A 393 8.68 13.62 10.28
CA THR A 393 9.50 14.71 9.71
C THR A 393 10.38 15.38 10.78
N GLN A 394 9.88 15.54 12.00
CA GLN A 394 10.68 16.06 13.13
C GLN A 394 11.86 15.13 13.46
N ALA A 395 11.64 13.80 13.43
CA ALA A 395 12.72 12.83 13.63
C ALA A 395 13.77 12.94 12.51
N GLN A 396 13.37 13.09 11.25
CA GLN A 396 14.29 13.29 10.12
C GLN A 396 15.12 14.59 10.29
N ILE A 397 14.49 15.68 10.71
CA ILE A 397 15.19 16.93 11.03
C ILE A 397 16.21 16.74 12.16
N ALA A 398 15.82 16.04 13.21
CA ALA A 398 16.68 15.77 14.35
C ALA A 398 17.90 14.91 13.95
N ILE A 399 17.73 13.94 13.02
CA ILE A 399 18.85 13.20 12.43
C ILE A 399 19.81 14.14 11.69
N VAL A 400 19.28 15.03 10.84
CA VAL A 400 20.09 16.03 10.10
C VAL A 400 20.86 16.95 11.04
N LYS A 401 20.30 17.29 12.20
CA LYS A 401 20.92 18.11 13.25
C LYS A 401 21.84 17.33 14.17
N ASN A 402 22.02 16.01 13.97
CA ASN A 402 22.72 15.09 14.86
C ASN A 402 22.15 15.05 16.30
N ASN A 403 20.88 15.41 16.48
CA ASN A 403 20.15 15.30 17.75
C ASN A 403 19.43 13.94 17.82
N PHE A 404 20.20 12.86 17.96
CA PHE A 404 19.68 11.51 17.83
C PHE A 404 18.69 11.13 18.93
N GLN A 405 18.82 11.69 20.14
CA GLN A 405 17.84 11.40 21.19
C GLN A 405 16.47 11.99 20.83
N GLN A 406 16.41 13.21 20.36
CA GLN A 406 15.16 13.82 19.87
C GLN A 406 14.58 13.03 18.69
N ALA A 407 15.43 12.52 17.79
CA ALA A 407 14.99 11.69 16.67
C ALA A 407 14.29 10.41 17.16
N ILE A 408 14.87 9.73 18.16
CA ILE A 408 14.29 8.53 18.78
C ILE A 408 12.97 8.87 19.48
N ASP A 409 12.92 9.96 20.23
CA ASP A 409 11.72 10.36 20.98
C ASP A 409 10.56 10.68 20.03
N SER A 410 10.81 11.45 18.95
CA SER A 410 9.81 11.75 17.93
C SER A 410 9.34 10.49 17.18
N SER A 411 10.26 9.58 16.86
CA SER A 411 9.93 8.32 16.20
C SER A 411 9.05 7.42 17.09
N ASN A 412 9.37 7.32 18.37
CA ASN A 412 8.56 6.58 19.36
C ASN A 412 7.18 7.20 19.54
N LEU A 413 7.09 8.54 19.53
CA LEU A 413 5.80 9.25 19.57
C LEU A 413 4.97 8.91 18.34
N ALA A 414 5.58 8.93 17.14
CA ALA A 414 4.91 8.55 15.90
C ALA A 414 4.39 7.09 15.95
N LEU A 415 5.18 6.14 16.46
CA LEU A 415 4.75 4.75 16.63
C LEU A 415 3.66 4.58 17.69
N LYS A 416 3.65 5.42 18.73
CA LYS A 416 2.57 5.44 19.72
C LYS A 416 1.27 5.95 19.09
N MET A 417 1.33 6.92 18.18
CA MET A 417 0.17 7.43 17.44
C MET A 417 -0.35 6.41 16.43
N ASN A 418 0.54 5.76 15.69
CA ASN A 418 0.22 4.71 14.73
C ASN A 418 1.25 3.57 14.76
N PRO A 419 1.00 2.49 15.52
CA PRO A 419 1.92 1.34 15.64
C PRO A 419 2.21 0.62 14.32
N ASN A 420 1.34 0.78 13.33
CA ASN A 420 1.46 0.14 12.01
C ASN A 420 2.14 1.02 10.96
N SER A 421 2.49 2.26 11.28
CA SER A 421 3.16 3.16 10.35
C SER A 421 4.54 2.62 9.96
N LYS A 422 4.72 2.37 8.67
CA LYS A 422 6.01 1.97 8.11
C LYS A 422 7.01 3.12 8.18
N ALA A 423 6.56 4.35 7.90
CA ALA A 423 7.38 5.54 7.99
C ALA A 423 7.95 5.75 9.40
N ALA A 424 7.11 5.62 10.44
CA ALA A 424 7.55 5.76 11.82
C ALA A 424 8.53 4.65 12.23
N GLY A 425 8.29 3.41 11.80
CA GLY A 425 9.20 2.29 12.05
C GLY A 425 10.57 2.47 11.39
N VAL A 426 10.59 2.91 10.15
CA VAL A 426 11.85 3.17 9.41
C VAL A 426 12.64 4.28 10.08
N VAL A 427 12.02 5.42 10.36
CA VAL A 427 12.75 6.54 10.97
C VAL A 427 13.22 6.22 12.41
N LEU A 428 12.52 5.35 13.14
CA LEU A 428 13.00 4.86 14.44
C LEU A 428 14.30 4.07 14.28
N VAL A 429 14.33 3.11 13.34
CA VAL A 429 15.53 2.30 13.09
C VAL A 429 16.69 3.18 12.65
N GLU A 430 16.47 4.11 11.71
CA GLU A 430 17.48 5.08 11.27
C GLU A 430 18.00 5.92 12.45
N SER A 431 17.11 6.39 13.34
CA SER A 431 17.47 7.17 14.52
C SER A 431 18.32 6.37 15.51
N LEU A 432 17.95 5.10 15.77
CA LEU A 432 18.69 4.21 16.66
C LEU A 432 20.08 3.88 16.10
N LEU A 433 20.16 3.57 14.80
CA LEU A 433 21.45 3.28 14.14
C LEU A 433 22.36 4.52 14.14
N ALA A 434 21.81 5.70 13.83
CA ALA A 434 22.54 6.97 13.87
C ALA A 434 23.02 7.33 15.29
N ALA A 435 22.28 6.96 16.32
CA ALA A 435 22.64 7.12 17.73
C ALA A 435 23.67 6.10 18.22
N GLY A 436 24.06 5.12 17.40
CA GLY A 436 24.93 3.99 17.83
C GLY A 436 24.21 2.96 18.72
N LYS A 437 22.89 3.06 18.89
CA LYS A 437 22.07 2.13 19.68
C LYS A 437 21.70 0.87 18.87
N VAL A 438 22.73 0.23 18.31
CA VAL A 438 22.56 -0.86 17.34
C VAL A 438 21.80 -2.04 17.93
N LYS A 439 22.06 -2.38 19.23
CA LYS A 439 21.36 -3.48 19.89
C LYS A 439 19.86 -3.22 20.02
N GLU A 440 19.47 -2.00 20.40
CA GLU A 440 18.04 -1.63 20.51
C GLU A 440 17.35 -1.72 19.14
N ALA A 441 18.05 -1.27 18.07
CA ALA A 441 17.54 -1.39 16.70
C ALA A 441 17.34 -2.85 16.27
N THR A 442 18.31 -3.73 16.52
CA THR A 442 18.22 -5.15 16.14
C THR A 442 17.17 -5.89 16.96
N ASP A 443 17.04 -5.63 18.26
CA ASP A 443 16.03 -6.24 19.11
C ASP A 443 14.61 -5.89 18.61
N TRP A 444 14.39 -4.62 18.22
CA TRP A 444 13.12 -4.17 17.62
C TRP A 444 12.88 -4.82 16.25
N LEU A 445 13.90 -4.90 15.40
CA LEU A 445 13.81 -5.48 14.06
C LEU A 445 13.55 -6.99 14.08
N VAL A 446 14.12 -7.73 15.02
CA VAL A 446 13.84 -9.16 15.20
C VAL A 446 12.35 -9.40 15.46
N LEU A 447 11.72 -8.57 16.30
CA LEU A 447 10.28 -8.64 16.50
C LEU A 447 9.51 -8.26 15.24
N LYS A 448 9.95 -7.21 14.54
CA LYS A 448 9.29 -6.72 13.34
C LYS A 448 9.32 -7.74 12.20
N THR A 449 10.46 -8.38 11.94
CA THR A 449 10.61 -9.41 10.90
C THR A 449 9.83 -10.68 11.21
N LYS A 450 9.59 -10.99 12.49
CA LYS A 450 8.74 -12.11 12.89
C LYS A 450 7.28 -11.93 12.44
N TYR A 451 6.75 -10.69 12.50
CA TYR A 451 5.36 -10.38 12.14
C TYR A 451 5.19 -9.89 10.70
N GLN A 452 6.24 -9.32 10.10
CA GLN A 452 6.25 -8.79 8.73
C GLN A 452 7.41 -9.40 7.94
N LYS A 453 7.41 -10.73 7.86
CA LYS A 453 8.49 -11.52 7.24
C LYS A 453 8.65 -11.30 5.74
N ASP A 454 7.59 -10.84 5.06
CA ASP A 454 7.56 -10.70 3.60
C ASP A 454 8.00 -9.29 3.13
N ASP A 455 8.50 -8.44 4.06
CA ASP A 455 8.95 -7.08 3.75
C ASP A 455 10.49 -6.98 3.81
N ALA A 456 11.13 -6.88 2.65
CA ALA A 456 12.57 -6.86 2.47
C ALA A 456 13.28 -5.72 3.24
N ILE A 457 12.61 -4.59 3.50
CA ILE A 457 13.23 -3.45 4.18
C ILE A 457 13.65 -3.77 5.61
N TRP A 458 12.81 -4.52 6.33
CA TRP A 458 13.10 -4.89 7.72
C TRP A 458 14.29 -5.85 7.80
N TRP A 459 14.36 -6.80 6.87
CA TRP A 459 15.49 -7.71 6.75
C TRP A 459 16.77 -6.98 6.37
N ASN A 460 16.68 -5.98 5.49
CA ASN A 460 17.84 -5.16 5.11
C ASN A 460 18.38 -4.36 6.30
N PHE A 461 17.52 -3.74 7.11
CA PHE A 461 17.94 -3.05 8.32
C PHE A 461 18.49 -4.01 9.38
N LEU A 462 17.89 -5.19 9.52
CA LEU A 462 18.36 -6.20 10.46
C LEU A 462 19.76 -6.70 10.06
N ALA A 463 20.00 -6.93 8.79
CA ALA A 463 21.33 -7.26 8.28
C ALA A 463 22.35 -6.15 8.60
N GLN A 464 22.02 -4.88 8.36
CA GLN A 464 22.89 -3.75 8.72
C GLN A 464 23.21 -3.74 10.22
N GLY A 465 22.22 -3.96 11.07
CA GLY A 465 22.41 -4.04 12.52
C GLY A 465 23.32 -5.17 12.94
N TYR A 466 23.19 -6.36 12.34
CA TYR A 466 24.10 -7.48 12.63
C TYR A 466 25.52 -7.25 12.10
N ALA A 467 25.67 -6.60 10.94
CA ALA A 467 26.98 -6.22 10.43
C ALA A 467 27.71 -5.27 11.40
N LEU A 468 27.00 -4.25 11.92
CA LEU A 468 27.55 -3.32 12.92
C LEU A 468 27.92 -3.99 14.26
N GLN A 469 27.32 -5.15 14.56
CA GLN A 469 27.63 -5.94 15.75
C GLN A 469 28.67 -7.04 15.47
N ASN A 470 29.25 -7.11 14.28
CA ASN A 470 30.16 -8.17 13.83
C ASN A 470 29.58 -9.59 13.95
N GLN A 471 28.27 -9.73 13.80
CA GLN A 471 27.54 -11.00 13.87
C GLN A 471 27.35 -11.57 12.45
N SER A 472 28.44 -12.04 11.85
CA SER A 472 28.49 -12.40 10.42
C SER A 472 27.46 -13.47 10.03
N SER A 473 27.32 -14.55 10.79
CA SER A 473 26.33 -15.60 10.52
C SER A 473 24.90 -15.04 10.48
N LEU A 474 24.53 -14.20 11.45
CA LEU A 474 23.19 -13.59 11.50
C LEU A 474 22.99 -12.56 10.39
N TYR A 475 24.05 -11.82 10.03
CA TYR A 475 24.03 -10.92 8.88
C TYR A 475 23.67 -11.68 7.60
N HIS A 476 24.37 -12.76 7.29
CA HIS A 476 24.09 -13.56 6.09
C HIS A 476 22.72 -14.23 6.14
N ALA A 477 22.26 -14.66 7.31
CA ALA A 477 20.91 -15.17 7.48
C ALA A 477 19.83 -14.11 7.18
N ALA A 478 20.01 -12.87 7.67
CA ALA A 478 19.08 -11.77 7.38
C ALA A 478 19.13 -11.36 5.90
N VAL A 479 20.32 -11.33 5.28
CA VAL A 479 20.46 -11.09 3.82
C VAL A 479 19.75 -12.19 3.01
N ALA A 480 19.80 -13.44 3.45
CA ALA A 480 19.09 -14.53 2.80
C ALA A 480 17.57 -14.28 2.79
N GLU A 481 16.98 -13.90 3.92
CA GLU A 481 15.54 -13.60 3.99
C GLU A 481 15.17 -12.36 3.17
N LYS A 482 16.04 -11.34 3.12
CA LYS A 482 15.86 -10.22 2.17
C LYS A 482 15.79 -10.72 0.73
N TYR A 483 16.71 -11.61 0.31
CA TYR A 483 16.68 -12.18 -1.04
C TYR A 483 15.45 -13.07 -1.30
N VAL A 484 14.93 -13.74 -0.26
CA VAL A 484 13.64 -14.46 -0.38
C VAL A 484 12.52 -13.49 -0.72
N CYS A 485 12.40 -12.37 -0.02
CA CYS A 485 11.41 -11.33 -0.31
C CYS A 485 11.55 -10.76 -1.73
N GLU A 486 12.79 -10.66 -2.24
CA GLU A 486 13.12 -10.20 -3.58
C GLU A 486 12.99 -11.29 -4.66
N GLY A 487 12.68 -12.55 -4.27
CA GLY A 487 12.55 -13.69 -5.17
C GLY A 487 13.87 -14.23 -5.72
N ALA A 488 15.00 -13.79 -5.18
CA ALA A 488 16.34 -14.22 -5.58
C ALA A 488 16.76 -15.50 -4.83
N LEU A 489 15.99 -16.59 -5.00
CA LEU A 489 16.19 -17.83 -4.25
C LEU A 489 17.61 -18.41 -4.35
N PRO A 490 18.31 -18.44 -5.52
CA PRO A 490 19.70 -18.92 -5.56
C PRO A 490 20.64 -18.11 -4.68
N ALA A 491 20.48 -16.76 -4.67
CA ALA A 491 21.28 -15.90 -3.82
C ALA A 491 20.97 -16.11 -2.33
N ALA A 492 19.68 -16.31 -1.99
CA ALA A 492 19.27 -16.62 -0.62
C ALA A 492 19.89 -17.94 -0.12
N ILE A 493 19.89 -18.99 -0.95
CA ILE A 493 20.49 -20.31 -0.62
C ILE A 493 21.99 -20.15 -0.38
N GLU A 494 22.68 -19.37 -1.21
CA GLU A 494 24.11 -19.11 -1.05
C GLU A 494 24.40 -18.33 0.24
N GLN A 495 23.58 -17.33 0.58
CA GLN A 495 23.74 -16.59 1.83
C GLN A 495 23.53 -17.50 3.07
N LEU A 496 22.58 -18.44 3.02
CA LEU A 496 22.41 -19.41 4.11
C LEU A 496 23.60 -20.40 4.21
N ARG A 497 24.24 -20.74 3.09
CA ARG A 497 25.47 -21.53 3.10
C ARG A 497 26.60 -20.80 3.83
N ILE A 498 26.81 -19.52 3.50
CA ILE A 498 27.81 -18.68 4.15
C ILE A 498 27.45 -18.49 5.64
N ALA A 499 26.20 -18.20 5.96
CA ALA A 499 25.73 -18.05 7.33
C ALA A 499 26.07 -19.27 8.20
N ARG A 500 25.93 -20.48 7.62
CA ARG A 500 26.26 -21.73 8.28
C ARG A 500 27.77 -21.91 8.50
N GLU A 501 28.57 -21.57 7.51
CA GLU A 501 30.05 -21.70 7.58
C GLU A 501 30.65 -20.73 8.60
N GLU A 502 30.10 -19.52 8.70
CA GLU A 502 30.56 -18.50 9.65
C GLU A 502 29.89 -18.60 11.03
N SER A 503 29.01 -19.58 11.21
CA SER A 503 28.35 -19.77 12.50
C SER A 503 29.27 -20.42 13.52
N THR A 504 29.50 -19.71 14.62
CA THR A 504 30.10 -20.24 15.84
C THR A 504 29.00 -20.75 16.82
N GLY A 505 27.76 -20.81 16.34
CA GLY A 505 26.58 -21.09 17.14
C GLY A 505 26.44 -22.54 17.54
N ASN A 506 25.48 -22.77 18.43
CA ASN A 506 25.14 -24.11 18.92
C ASN A 506 24.40 -24.94 17.85
N PHE A 507 24.21 -26.21 18.17
CA PHE A 507 23.51 -27.18 17.30
C PHE A 507 22.12 -26.70 16.82
N TYR A 508 21.38 -25.98 17.66
CA TYR A 508 20.03 -25.50 17.31
C TYR A 508 20.09 -24.45 16.20
N GLN A 509 20.98 -23.48 16.30
CA GLN A 509 21.17 -22.44 15.27
C GLN A 509 21.61 -23.04 13.93
N LEU A 510 22.57 -23.99 13.95
CA LEU A 510 23.00 -24.69 12.74
C LEU A 510 21.85 -25.49 12.11
N SER A 511 21.05 -26.18 12.95
CA SER A 511 19.89 -26.94 12.49
C SER A 511 18.81 -26.06 11.86
N GLU A 512 18.59 -24.88 12.39
CA GLU A 512 17.63 -23.90 11.84
C GLU A 512 18.10 -23.40 10.45
N LEU A 513 19.37 -23.03 10.31
CA LEU A 513 19.96 -22.62 9.02
C LEU A 513 19.87 -23.75 7.98
N ASP A 514 20.20 -24.97 8.36
CA ASP A 514 20.13 -26.15 7.47
C ASP A 514 18.68 -26.47 7.08
N ALA A 515 17.72 -26.35 8.00
CA ALA A 515 16.30 -26.55 7.73
C ALA A 515 15.78 -25.49 6.74
N ARG A 516 16.12 -24.22 6.99
CA ARG A 516 15.70 -23.11 6.11
C ARG A 516 16.31 -23.25 4.72
N LYS A 517 17.60 -23.61 4.63
CA LYS A 517 18.26 -23.86 3.34
C LYS A 517 17.56 -24.96 2.55
N ARG A 518 17.26 -26.12 3.16
CA ARG A 518 16.52 -27.21 2.50
C ARG A 518 15.15 -26.76 2.01
N GLN A 519 14.46 -25.95 2.79
CA GLN A 519 13.17 -25.39 2.39
C GLN A 519 13.31 -24.52 1.14
N LEU A 520 14.29 -23.61 1.10
CA LEU A 520 14.52 -22.74 -0.07
C LEU A 520 14.97 -23.52 -1.30
N GLU A 521 15.77 -24.55 -1.14
CA GLU A 521 16.16 -25.46 -2.23
C GLU A 521 14.95 -26.21 -2.82
N SER A 522 13.98 -26.58 -1.97
CA SER A 522 12.72 -27.19 -2.43
C SER A 522 11.89 -26.20 -3.22
N LEU A 523 11.69 -24.98 -2.69
CA LEU A 523 10.97 -23.90 -3.38
C LEU A 523 11.62 -23.53 -4.71
N TYR A 524 12.96 -23.49 -4.78
CA TYR A 524 13.68 -23.18 -6.01
C TYR A 524 13.51 -24.28 -7.06
N ARG A 525 13.52 -25.56 -6.66
CA ARG A 525 13.23 -26.69 -7.59
C ARG A 525 11.80 -26.63 -8.13
N GLU A 526 10.84 -26.22 -7.30
CA GLU A 526 9.46 -26.03 -7.71
C GLU A 526 9.33 -24.87 -8.69
N ASP A 527 9.96 -23.74 -8.41
CA ASP A 527 9.99 -22.56 -9.29
C ASP A 527 10.58 -22.89 -10.68
N ILE A 528 11.68 -23.66 -10.73
CA ILE A 528 12.24 -24.14 -12.01
C ILE A 528 11.26 -25.05 -12.76
N ARG A 529 10.53 -25.89 -12.06
CA ARG A 529 9.56 -26.80 -12.67
C ARG A 529 8.36 -26.05 -13.26
N GLU A 530 7.87 -25.03 -12.54
CA GLU A 530 6.72 -24.23 -12.99
C GLU A 530 7.10 -23.23 -14.10
N ASN A 531 8.27 -22.63 -14.04
CA ASN A 531 8.66 -21.48 -14.87
C ASN A 531 9.74 -21.78 -15.93
N GLY A 532 10.24 -23.01 -16.00
CA GLY A 532 11.33 -23.37 -16.91
C GLY A 532 12.71 -22.95 -16.39
N ARG A 533 13.76 -23.04 -17.25
CA ARG A 533 15.16 -22.81 -16.85
C ARG A 533 15.35 -21.44 -16.17
N PRO A 534 16.16 -21.39 -15.09
CA PRO A 534 16.53 -20.12 -14.47
C PRO A 534 17.22 -19.21 -15.50
N PRO A 535 17.07 -17.87 -15.36
CA PRO A 535 17.87 -16.95 -16.16
C PRO A 535 19.35 -17.29 -15.98
N GLN A 536 20.08 -17.40 -17.09
CA GLN A 536 21.52 -17.65 -17.05
C GLN A 536 22.18 -16.54 -16.22
N ARG A 537 23.11 -16.92 -15.35
CA ARG A 537 23.89 -15.97 -14.56
C ARG A 537 24.54 -14.94 -15.48
N PRO A 538 24.52 -13.65 -15.10
CA PRO A 538 25.31 -12.65 -15.81
C PRO A 538 26.80 -12.97 -15.75
#